data_540d9ef88d5d507a3576c8af122b8f1f
#
_entry.id   540d9ef88d5d507a3576c8af122b8f1f
#
_cell.length_a   1.000
_cell.length_b   1.000
_cell.length_c   1.000
_cell.angle_alpha   90.00
_cell.angle_beta   90.00
_cell.angle_gamma   90.00
#
_symmetry.space_group_name_H-M   'P 1'
#
loop_
_entity.id
_entity.type
_entity.pdbx_description
1 polymer ?
#
loop_
_entity_poly.entity_id
_entity_poly.type
_entity_poly.pdbx_seq_one_letter_code
_entity_poly.pdbx_strand_id
1 'polypeptide(L)'
;IDASISSTVNLPHEATVDDVRSIYWNAWQCGLKGITVFRAGCARVAILNATPEEKKEKEPVEEETKIKKIVTQKGTSDCLGMEHHLTTGCGSLHITAFFDKDGNLRNTYLSKGSTGGCNNFMIGLSRMISLAARNGTPIEEIVDQLRSSGTCPSYAVRRATKNDVSPGSSCPVAIGNALMEMWEKFNNEHKVKAQTLLEEKCPQCGADLKHEMGCVTCIGCGYSKCG
;
A
#
# COMPACT_ATOMS: atom_id res chain seq x y z
N ILE A 1 29.13 15.70 -29.51
CA ILE A 1 27.77 15.69 -28.93
C ILE A 1 27.58 17.01 -28.19
N ASP A 2 26.78 17.90 -28.72
CA ASP A 2 26.62 19.26 -28.18
C ASP A 2 25.97 19.29 -26.81
N ALA A 3 25.08 18.33 -26.51
CA ALA A 3 24.33 18.23 -25.26
C ALA A 3 25.10 17.57 -24.09
N SER A 4 26.32 17.12 -24.30
CA SER A 4 27.11 16.31 -23.34
C SER A 4 26.46 14.97 -22.98
N ILE A 5 27.28 14.01 -22.54
CA ILE A 5 26.84 12.73 -21.99
C ILE A 5 27.39 12.61 -20.59
N SER A 6 26.55 12.22 -19.64
CA SER A 6 27.00 11.89 -18.29
C SER A 6 27.83 10.61 -18.33
N SER A 7 28.99 10.62 -17.66
CA SER A 7 29.83 9.45 -17.45
C SER A 7 30.03 9.22 -15.96
N THR A 8 29.90 7.97 -15.51
CA THR A 8 30.08 7.60 -14.11
C THR A 8 31.23 6.64 -13.96
N VAL A 9 32.18 6.95 -13.09
CA VAL A 9 33.26 6.06 -12.68
C VAL A 9 32.85 5.32 -11.43
N ASN A 10 32.83 3.98 -11.49
CA ASN A 10 32.56 3.13 -10.36
C ASN A 10 33.84 2.80 -9.61
N LEU A 11 33.85 3.07 -8.32
CA LEU A 11 34.98 2.80 -7.43
C LEU A 11 34.66 1.65 -6.48
N PRO A 12 35.64 0.82 -6.11
CA PRO A 12 35.46 -0.20 -5.10
C PRO A 12 35.26 0.42 -3.71
N HIS A 13 34.84 -0.41 -2.76
CA HIS A 13 34.59 0.03 -1.38
C HIS A 13 35.81 0.59 -0.66
N GLU A 14 37.00 0.10 -1.02
CA GLU A 14 38.30 0.48 -0.44
C GLU A 14 38.82 1.81 -0.96
N ALA A 15 38.19 2.38 -1.99
CA ALA A 15 38.65 3.63 -2.60
C ALA A 15 38.65 4.77 -1.59
N THR A 16 39.72 5.54 -1.58
CA THR A 16 39.97 6.65 -0.66
C THR A 16 39.49 7.98 -1.23
N VAL A 17 39.47 9.01 -0.37
CA VAL A 17 39.16 10.38 -0.80
C VAL A 17 40.19 10.90 -1.83
N ASP A 18 41.44 10.48 -1.73
CA ASP A 18 42.49 10.89 -2.66
C ASP A 18 42.31 10.23 -4.04
N ASP A 19 41.80 9.03 -4.11
CA ASP A 19 41.43 8.39 -5.37
C ASP A 19 40.32 9.17 -6.07
N VAL A 20 39.30 9.58 -5.34
CA VAL A 20 38.22 10.42 -5.87
C VAL A 20 38.75 11.78 -6.35
N ARG A 21 39.65 12.40 -5.57
CA ARG A 21 40.29 13.66 -5.95
C ARG A 21 41.05 13.53 -7.24
N SER A 22 41.83 12.45 -7.38
CA SER A 22 42.67 12.17 -8.57
C SER A 22 41.80 11.99 -9.81
N ILE A 23 40.65 11.35 -9.69
CA ILE A 23 39.70 11.16 -10.81
C ILE A 23 39.16 12.52 -11.28
N TYR A 24 38.67 13.37 -10.36
CA TYR A 24 38.20 14.69 -10.75
C TYR A 24 39.30 15.57 -11.33
N TRP A 25 40.50 15.50 -10.78
CA TRP A 25 41.66 16.23 -11.29
C TRP A 25 42.05 15.80 -12.72
N ASN A 26 42.13 14.50 -12.96
CA ASN A 26 42.43 13.95 -14.29
C ASN A 26 41.31 14.30 -15.29
N ALA A 27 40.06 14.20 -14.89
CA ALA A 27 38.92 14.58 -15.73
C ALA A 27 39.00 16.04 -16.17
N TRP A 28 39.37 16.94 -15.25
CA TRP A 28 39.58 18.35 -15.55
C TRP A 28 40.74 18.58 -16.49
N GLN A 29 41.90 17.92 -16.27
CA GLN A 29 43.06 18.01 -17.16
C GLN A 29 42.77 17.49 -18.57
N CYS A 30 41.90 16.48 -18.69
CA CYS A 30 41.45 15.93 -19.98
C CYS A 30 40.38 16.78 -20.66
N GLY A 31 39.98 17.90 -20.06
CA GLY A 31 38.94 18.80 -20.62
C GLY A 31 37.54 18.21 -20.64
N LEU A 32 37.23 17.27 -19.77
CA LEU A 32 35.88 16.70 -19.67
C LEU A 32 34.88 17.75 -19.11
N LYS A 33 33.70 17.84 -19.70
CA LYS A 33 32.67 18.78 -19.26
C LYS A 33 32.03 18.36 -17.92
N GLY A 34 32.03 17.08 -17.60
CA GLY A 34 31.49 16.56 -16.36
C GLY A 34 31.82 15.09 -16.15
N ILE A 35 31.86 14.67 -14.90
CA ILE A 35 32.10 13.30 -14.48
C ILE A 35 31.35 13.05 -13.16
N THR A 36 30.83 11.85 -12.98
CA THR A 36 30.24 11.41 -11.73
C THR A 36 31.01 10.25 -11.16
N VAL A 37 31.16 10.18 -9.86
CA VAL A 37 31.84 9.09 -9.17
C VAL A 37 30.86 8.36 -8.29
N PHE A 38 30.83 7.04 -8.37
CA PHE A 38 30.07 6.16 -7.49
C PHE A 38 31.02 5.22 -6.77
N ARG A 39 30.97 5.17 -5.44
CA ARG A 39 31.76 4.24 -4.62
C ARG A 39 30.86 3.14 -4.08
N ALA A 40 31.28 1.87 -4.23
CA ALA A 40 30.58 0.73 -3.65
C ALA A 40 30.46 0.87 -2.12
N GLY A 41 29.34 0.46 -1.54
CA GLY A 41 29.06 0.56 -0.09
C GLY A 41 28.72 1.96 0.43
N CYS A 42 28.47 2.94 -0.44
CA CYS A 42 27.87 4.21 -0.01
C CYS A 42 26.36 4.02 0.33
N ALA A 43 25.78 5.02 1.03
CA ALA A 43 24.36 4.96 1.45
C ALA A 43 23.33 4.91 0.29
N ARG A 44 23.78 5.08 -0.97
CA ARG A 44 22.95 4.94 -2.16
C ARG A 44 23.13 3.56 -2.77
N VAL A 45 22.02 2.87 -3.02
CA VAL A 45 22.01 1.53 -3.64
C VAL A 45 22.55 1.63 -5.08
N ALA A 46 23.49 0.75 -5.44
CA ALA A 46 24.01 0.63 -6.81
C ALA A 46 22.94 0.04 -7.72
N ILE A 47 22.61 0.75 -8.80
CA ILE A 47 21.62 0.31 -9.81
C ILE A 47 22.25 -0.63 -10.85
N LEU A 48 23.58 -0.59 -11.04
CA LEU A 48 24.30 -1.41 -12.00
C LEU A 48 25.58 -2.00 -11.35
N ASN A 49 25.64 -3.30 -11.22
CA ASN A 49 26.84 -4.04 -10.87
C ASN A 49 27.48 -4.57 -12.17
N ALA A 50 28.54 -3.91 -12.65
CA ALA A 50 29.36 -4.39 -13.74
C ALA A 50 30.68 -4.97 -13.20
N THR A 51 30.61 -6.18 -12.62
CA THR A 51 31.81 -6.95 -12.34
C THR A 51 31.57 -8.40 -12.70
N PRO A 52 32.41 -9.03 -13.55
CA PRO A 52 32.42 -10.48 -13.66
C PRO A 52 32.96 -11.02 -12.32
N GLU A 53 32.14 -11.72 -11.59
CA GLU A 53 32.54 -12.41 -10.35
C GLU A 53 33.57 -13.49 -10.70
N GLU A 54 34.82 -13.34 -10.23
CA GLU A 54 35.71 -14.46 -10.05
C GLU A 54 35.02 -15.44 -9.08
N LYS A 55 34.74 -16.63 -9.61
CA LYS A 55 34.20 -17.77 -8.87
C LYS A 55 35.14 -18.16 -7.76
N LYS A 56 34.92 -17.69 -6.55
CA LYS A 56 35.36 -18.39 -5.35
C LYS A 56 34.29 -19.43 -5.04
N GLU A 57 34.67 -20.68 -5.21
CA GLU A 57 33.90 -21.83 -4.74
C GLU A 57 33.58 -21.65 -3.27
N LYS A 58 32.33 -21.27 -2.99
CA LYS A 58 31.70 -21.48 -1.69
C LYS A 58 30.70 -22.63 -1.86
N GLU A 59 30.81 -23.61 -0.97
CA GLU A 59 29.92 -24.73 -0.85
C GLU A 59 28.44 -24.27 -0.94
N PRO A 60 27.56 -25.09 -1.52
CA PRO A 60 26.20 -24.65 -1.80
C PRO A 60 25.40 -24.55 -0.49
N VAL A 61 25.32 -23.34 0.04
CA VAL A 61 24.16 -22.99 0.85
C VAL A 61 23.04 -22.74 -0.15
N GLU A 62 22.23 -23.76 -0.37
CA GLU A 62 20.96 -23.65 -1.10
C GLU A 62 19.99 -22.75 -0.31
N GLU A 63 20.23 -21.46 -0.28
CA GLU A 63 19.14 -20.49 -0.18
C GLU A 63 18.57 -20.31 -1.58
N GLU A 64 17.69 -21.25 -1.96
CA GLU A 64 16.75 -21.01 -3.02
C GLU A 64 15.97 -19.74 -2.71
N THR A 65 16.43 -18.60 -3.25
CA THR A 65 15.56 -17.45 -3.45
C THR A 65 14.52 -17.85 -4.51
N LYS A 66 13.60 -18.73 -4.09
CA LYS A 66 12.34 -18.92 -4.80
C LYS A 66 11.70 -17.54 -4.79
N ILE A 67 11.77 -16.83 -5.90
CA ILE A 67 10.86 -15.73 -6.17
C ILE A 67 9.48 -16.35 -5.93
N LYS A 68 8.91 -16.07 -4.75
CA LYS A 68 7.57 -16.57 -4.41
C LYS A 68 6.67 -16.00 -5.48
N LYS A 69 6.23 -16.87 -6.39
CA LYS A 69 5.27 -16.49 -7.43
C LYS A 69 4.06 -15.95 -6.70
N ILE A 70 3.84 -14.61 -6.78
CA ILE A 70 2.70 -13.98 -6.15
C ILE A 70 1.45 -14.56 -6.79
N VAL A 71 0.72 -15.35 -6.05
CA VAL A 71 -0.56 -15.94 -6.50
C VAL A 71 -1.64 -14.94 -6.11
N THR A 72 -2.16 -14.23 -7.12
CA THR A 72 -3.28 -13.31 -6.93
C THR A 72 -4.49 -14.09 -6.41
N GLN A 73 -4.97 -13.75 -5.22
CA GLN A 73 -6.17 -14.36 -4.66
C GLN A 73 -7.39 -13.88 -5.45
N LYS A 74 -8.28 -14.81 -5.80
CA LYS A 74 -9.58 -14.45 -6.38
C LYS A 74 -10.42 -13.78 -5.30
N GLY A 75 -11.20 -12.75 -5.69
CA GLY A 75 -12.17 -12.15 -4.78
C GLY A 75 -13.10 -13.23 -4.22
N THR A 76 -13.28 -13.25 -2.90
CA THR A 76 -14.19 -14.17 -2.24
C THR A 76 -15.61 -13.62 -2.29
N SER A 77 -16.62 -14.51 -2.37
CA SER A 77 -18.03 -14.14 -2.32
C SER A 77 -18.49 -13.57 -0.98
N ASP A 78 -17.66 -13.71 0.07
CA ASP A 78 -18.00 -13.40 1.46
C ASP A 78 -17.38 -12.09 1.96
N CYS A 79 -17.15 -11.12 1.07
CA CYS A 79 -16.64 -9.81 1.45
C CYS A 79 -17.79 -8.87 1.82
N LEU A 80 -17.58 -8.06 2.86
CA LEU A 80 -18.47 -6.98 3.23
C LEU A 80 -18.03 -5.69 2.55
N GLY A 81 -18.99 -5.02 1.88
CA GLY A 81 -18.77 -3.76 1.19
C GLY A 81 -19.11 -2.57 2.08
N MET A 82 -18.25 -1.56 2.05
CA MET A 82 -18.51 -0.25 2.64
C MET A 82 -18.44 0.81 1.55
N GLU A 83 -19.33 1.80 1.60
CA GLU A 83 -19.33 2.93 0.67
C GLU A 83 -19.00 4.23 1.40
N HIS A 84 -18.20 5.08 0.72
CA HIS A 84 -17.88 6.42 1.19
C HIS A 84 -17.98 7.41 0.03
N HIS A 85 -18.53 8.58 0.32
CA HIS A 85 -18.68 9.66 -0.65
C HIS A 85 -17.65 10.76 -0.38
N LEU A 86 -16.91 11.13 -1.43
CA LEU A 86 -15.88 12.17 -1.39
C LEU A 86 -16.27 13.34 -2.27
N THR A 87 -16.02 14.55 -1.78
CA THR A 87 -16.07 15.77 -2.59
C THR A 87 -14.66 16.15 -3.00
N THR A 88 -14.38 16.05 -4.30
CA THR A 88 -13.06 16.36 -4.88
C THR A 88 -13.04 17.74 -5.53
N GLY A 89 -11.86 18.20 -5.93
CA GLY A 89 -11.71 19.47 -6.64
C GLY A 89 -12.60 19.61 -7.90
N CYS A 90 -12.87 18.49 -8.58
CA CYS A 90 -13.63 18.46 -9.85
C CYS A 90 -15.04 17.84 -9.70
N GLY A 91 -15.57 17.66 -8.48
CA GLY A 91 -16.90 17.08 -8.25
C GLY A 91 -16.89 15.90 -7.29
N SER A 92 -17.96 15.11 -7.28
CA SER A 92 -18.12 13.96 -6.39
C SER A 92 -17.35 12.73 -6.88
N LEU A 93 -16.91 11.93 -5.92
CA LEU A 93 -16.28 10.64 -6.11
C LEU A 93 -16.86 9.65 -5.10
N HIS A 94 -17.33 8.52 -5.58
CA HIS A 94 -17.81 7.43 -4.75
C HIS A 94 -16.72 6.36 -4.67
N ILE A 95 -16.47 5.88 -3.48
CA ILE A 95 -15.54 4.78 -3.22
C ILE A 95 -16.31 3.66 -2.51
N THR A 96 -16.23 2.44 -3.06
CA THR A 96 -16.72 1.24 -2.39
C THR A 96 -15.53 0.33 -2.14
N ALA A 97 -15.29 -0.04 -0.90
CA ALA A 97 -14.24 -0.97 -0.49
C ALA A 97 -14.85 -2.26 0.04
N PHE A 98 -14.26 -3.40 -0.31
CA PHE A 98 -14.68 -4.73 0.11
C PHE A 98 -13.60 -5.36 0.96
N PHE A 99 -13.97 -5.72 2.19
CA PHE A 99 -13.09 -6.36 3.16
C PHE A 99 -13.54 -7.81 3.38
N ASP A 100 -12.57 -8.71 3.58
CA ASP A 100 -12.85 -10.07 4.00
C ASP A 100 -13.11 -10.17 5.53
N LYS A 101 -13.37 -11.40 6.01
CA LYS A 101 -13.63 -11.66 7.43
C LYS A 101 -12.45 -11.32 8.34
N ASP A 102 -11.24 -11.34 7.80
CA ASP A 102 -10.00 -11.06 8.51
C ASP A 102 -9.64 -9.56 8.48
N GLY A 103 -10.46 -8.73 7.82
CA GLY A 103 -10.26 -7.29 7.67
C GLY A 103 -9.29 -6.89 6.55
N ASN A 104 -8.92 -7.82 5.67
CA ASN A 104 -8.07 -7.49 4.55
C ASN A 104 -8.90 -6.87 3.41
N LEU A 105 -8.36 -5.80 2.82
CA LEU A 105 -8.94 -5.23 1.61
C LEU A 105 -8.84 -6.23 0.45
N ARG A 106 -9.92 -6.43 -0.28
CA ARG A 106 -9.98 -7.34 -1.45
C ARG A 106 -10.24 -6.63 -2.75
N ASN A 107 -11.20 -5.73 -2.76
CA ASN A 107 -11.55 -4.97 -3.95
C ASN A 107 -11.92 -3.53 -3.59
N THR A 108 -11.69 -2.62 -4.54
CA THR A 108 -12.21 -1.26 -4.49
C THR A 108 -12.90 -0.94 -5.80
N TYR A 109 -13.94 -0.12 -5.73
CA TYR A 109 -14.58 0.48 -6.90
C TYR A 109 -14.61 1.99 -6.70
N LEU A 110 -14.06 2.70 -7.68
CA LEU A 110 -14.04 4.15 -7.72
C LEU A 110 -14.93 4.61 -8.87
N SER A 111 -15.92 5.42 -8.57
CA SER A 111 -16.87 5.94 -9.54
C SER A 111 -16.97 7.45 -9.37
N LYS A 112 -16.76 8.20 -10.46
CA LYS A 112 -16.86 9.64 -10.45
C LYS A 112 -18.24 10.06 -10.94
N GLY A 113 -18.94 10.91 -10.19
CA GLY A 113 -20.29 11.37 -10.50
C GLY A 113 -20.37 12.40 -11.63
N SER A 114 -19.23 12.83 -12.22
CA SER A 114 -19.19 13.75 -13.35
C SER A 114 -18.49 13.13 -14.57
N THR A 115 -19.01 13.39 -15.74
CA THR A 115 -18.36 13.04 -17.01
C THR A 115 -17.08 13.85 -17.19
N GLY A 116 -15.93 13.19 -17.24
CA GLY A 116 -14.65 13.83 -17.47
C GLY A 116 -13.51 12.83 -17.61
N GLY A 117 -12.40 13.25 -18.22
CA GLY A 117 -11.24 12.40 -18.52
C GLY A 117 -10.65 11.67 -17.31
N CYS A 118 -10.85 12.19 -16.09
CA CYS A 118 -10.42 11.53 -14.84
C CYS A 118 -11.21 10.25 -14.50
N ASN A 119 -12.40 10.02 -15.07
CA ASN A 119 -13.18 8.83 -14.75
C ASN A 119 -12.47 7.53 -15.16
N ASN A 120 -11.91 7.48 -16.37
CA ASN A 120 -11.17 6.30 -16.83
C ASN A 120 -9.90 6.09 -16.00
N PHE A 121 -9.25 7.17 -15.57
CA PHE A 121 -8.11 7.08 -14.64
C PHE A 121 -8.53 6.52 -13.29
N MET A 122 -9.68 6.92 -12.73
CA MET A 122 -10.21 6.38 -11.48
C MET A 122 -10.52 4.89 -11.58
N ILE A 123 -11.10 4.44 -12.71
CA ILE A 123 -11.33 3.02 -12.96
C ILE A 123 -10.00 2.25 -13.01
N GLY A 124 -8.99 2.79 -13.68
CA GLY A 124 -7.66 2.20 -13.74
C GLY A 124 -7.01 2.11 -12.34
N LEU A 125 -7.06 3.18 -11.57
CA LEU A 125 -6.56 3.24 -10.20
C LEU A 125 -7.29 2.22 -9.30
N SER A 126 -8.60 2.13 -9.37
CA SER A 126 -9.43 1.15 -8.67
C SER A 126 -8.96 -0.29 -8.93
N ARG A 127 -8.70 -0.62 -10.19
CA ARG A 127 -8.19 -1.96 -10.59
C ARG A 127 -6.80 -2.22 -10.03
N MET A 128 -5.91 -1.23 -10.02
CA MET A 128 -4.55 -1.38 -9.48
C MET A 128 -4.56 -1.55 -7.97
N ILE A 129 -5.38 -0.78 -7.23
CA ILE A 129 -5.56 -0.96 -5.79
C ILE A 129 -6.09 -2.38 -5.50
N SER A 130 -7.11 -2.81 -6.22
CA SER A 130 -7.69 -4.15 -6.06
C SER A 130 -6.69 -5.27 -6.38
N LEU A 131 -5.83 -5.08 -7.38
CA LEU A 131 -4.78 -6.03 -7.73
C LEU A 131 -3.73 -6.11 -6.62
N ALA A 132 -3.23 -4.97 -6.12
CA ALA A 132 -2.27 -4.91 -5.02
C ALA A 132 -2.83 -5.59 -3.76
N ALA A 133 -4.07 -5.27 -3.37
CA ALA A 133 -4.74 -5.87 -2.23
C ALA A 133 -4.87 -7.40 -2.36
N ARG A 134 -5.28 -7.92 -3.52
CA ARG A 134 -5.39 -9.36 -3.78
C ARG A 134 -4.03 -10.07 -3.84
N ASN A 135 -2.97 -9.36 -4.13
CA ASN A 135 -1.60 -9.87 -4.07
C ASN A 135 -1.02 -9.88 -2.65
N GLY A 136 -1.80 -9.42 -1.65
CA GLY A 136 -1.41 -9.45 -0.24
C GLY A 136 -0.65 -8.21 0.23
N THR A 137 -0.66 -7.12 -0.54
CA THR A 137 -0.11 -5.84 -0.08
C THR A 137 -0.97 -5.31 1.08
N PRO A 138 -0.38 -4.98 2.24
CA PRO A 138 -1.10 -4.38 3.36
C PRO A 138 -1.79 -3.07 2.95
N ILE A 139 -2.95 -2.79 3.56
CA ILE A 139 -3.71 -1.59 3.21
C ILE A 139 -2.93 -0.32 3.57
N GLU A 140 -2.15 -0.35 4.63
CA GLU A 140 -1.32 0.76 5.09
C GLU A 140 -0.31 1.16 4.01
N GLU A 141 0.32 0.19 3.36
CA GLU A 141 1.29 0.43 2.29
C GLU A 141 0.61 0.98 1.03
N ILE A 142 -0.56 0.45 0.68
CA ILE A 142 -1.37 1.00 -0.43
C ILE A 142 -1.75 2.45 -0.15
N VAL A 143 -2.19 2.75 1.06
CA VAL A 143 -2.59 4.09 1.50
C VAL A 143 -1.40 5.05 1.49
N ASP A 144 -0.23 4.61 1.93
CA ASP A 144 0.99 5.41 1.90
C ASP A 144 1.36 5.85 0.48
N GLN A 145 1.32 4.93 -0.48
CA GLN A 145 1.54 5.24 -1.90
C GLN A 145 0.51 6.25 -2.44
N LEU A 146 -0.74 6.13 -2.07
CA LEU A 146 -1.79 7.06 -2.47
C LEU A 146 -1.59 8.45 -1.86
N ARG A 147 -1.18 8.53 -0.59
CA ARG A 147 -0.90 9.79 0.12
C ARG A 147 0.32 10.53 -0.42
N SER A 148 1.27 9.81 -0.97
CA SER A 148 2.50 10.36 -1.56
C SER A 148 2.30 10.95 -2.96
N SER A 149 1.09 10.93 -3.53
CA SER A 149 0.82 11.29 -4.94
C SER A 149 0.80 12.80 -5.25
N GLY A 150 1.04 13.66 -4.27
CA GLY A 150 1.15 15.10 -4.48
C GLY A 150 -0.19 15.85 -4.50
N THR A 151 -0.18 17.09 -5.03
CA THR A 151 -1.30 18.03 -4.97
C THR A 151 -1.99 18.20 -6.32
N CYS A 152 -3.30 18.48 -6.30
CA CYS A 152 -4.09 18.78 -7.47
C CYS A 152 -4.53 20.26 -7.45
N PRO A 153 -4.27 21.03 -8.51
CA PRO A 153 -4.67 22.45 -8.59
C PRO A 153 -6.17 22.66 -8.38
N SER A 154 -7.01 21.78 -8.95
CA SER A 154 -8.48 21.87 -8.78
C SER A 154 -8.90 21.70 -7.32
N TYR A 155 -8.17 20.89 -6.54
CA TYR A 155 -8.41 20.74 -5.10
C TYR A 155 -8.10 22.04 -4.35
N ALA A 156 -6.96 22.67 -4.67
CA ALA A 156 -6.55 23.91 -4.05
C ALA A 156 -7.54 25.05 -4.36
N VAL A 157 -7.96 25.18 -5.63
CA VAL A 157 -8.93 26.19 -6.05
C VAL A 157 -10.28 25.99 -5.35
N ARG A 158 -10.81 24.78 -5.34
CA ARG A 158 -12.11 24.53 -4.70
C ARG A 158 -12.06 24.70 -3.19
N ARG A 159 -10.97 24.34 -2.55
CA ARG A 159 -10.76 24.59 -1.12
C ARG A 159 -10.76 26.09 -0.81
N ALA A 160 -10.07 26.88 -1.62
CA ALA A 160 -10.02 28.32 -1.43
C ALA A 160 -11.36 29.02 -1.71
N THR A 161 -12.17 28.49 -2.64
CA THR A 161 -13.43 29.16 -3.07
C THR A 161 -14.66 28.67 -2.35
N LYS A 162 -14.80 27.37 -2.07
CA LYS A 162 -16.00 26.76 -1.49
C LYS A 162 -15.74 26.10 -0.13
N ASN A 163 -14.51 25.70 0.15
CA ASN A 163 -14.08 24.99 1.36
C ASN A 163 -14.93 23.74 1.69
N ASP A 164 -15.41 23.04 0.64
CA ASP A 164 -16.30 21.88 0.75
C ASP A 164 -15.62 20.57 0.30
N VAL A 165 -14.29 20.55 0.14
CA VAL A 165 -13.55 19.36 -0.29
C VAL A 165 -13.29 18.40 0.86
N SER A 166 -13.35 17.10 0.58
CA SER A 166 -12.93 16.04 1.50
C SER A 166 -11.45 16.16 1.87
N PRO A 167 -11.04 15.65 3.06
CA PRO A 167 -9.66 15.72 3.51
C PRO A 167 -8.66 15.14 2.51
N GLY A 168 -7.67 15.94 2.11
CA GLY A 168 -6.64 15.57 1.14
C GLY A 168 -6.20 16.74 0.28
N SER A 169 -5.17 16.56 -0.52
CA SER A 169 -4.62 17.55 -1.47
C SER A 169 -4.89 17.19 -2.93
N SER A 170 -5.36 15.96 -3.17
CA SER A 170 -5.68 15.42 -4.50
C SER A 170 -6.64 14.23 -4.37
N CYS A 171 -7.17 13.75 -5.49
CA CYS A 171 -8.05 12.56 -5.47
C CYS A 171 -7.37 11.32 -4.88
N PRO A 172 -6.13 10.94 -5.25
CA PRO A 172 -5.48 9.79 -4.62
C PRO A 172 -5.30 9.95 -3.11
N VAL A 173 -4.90 11.13 -2.63
CA VAL A 173 -4.75 11.41 -1.19
C VAL A 173 -6.09 11.26 -0.46
N ALA A 174 -7.17 11.80 -1.03
CA ALA A 174 -8.50 11.67 -0.44
C ALA A 174 -9.01 10.22 -0.44
N ILE A 175 -8.73 9.45 -1.50
CA ILE A 175 -9.02 8.01 -1.57
C ILE A 175 -8.26 7.25 -0.49
N GLY A 176 -6.96 7.51 -0.32
CA GLY A 176 -6.14 6.88 0.70
C GLY A 176 -6.67 7.16 2.12
N ASN A 177 -7.06 8.41 2.41
CA ASN A 177 -7.66 8.76 3.69
C ASN A 177 -8.99 8.02 3.93
N ALA A 178 -9.86 7.99 2.92
CA ALA A 178 -11.14 7.29 3.01
C ALA A 178 -10.97 5.78 3.19
N LEU A 179 -10.04 5.14 2.48
CA LEU A 179 -9.74 3.72 2.64
C LEU A 179 -9.30 3.38 4.06
N MET A 180 -8.44 4.21 4.66
CA MET A 180 -7.98 4.01 6.02
C MET A 180 -9.12 4.17 7.03
N GLU A 181 -9.94 5.20 6.88
CA GLU A 181 -11.12 5.42 7.73
C GLU A 181 -12.12 4.25 7.65
N MET A 182 -12.39 3.76 6.43
CA MET A 182 -13.28 2.61 6.22
C MET A 182 -12.71 1.33 6.85
N TRP A 183 -11.41 1.11 6.73
CA TRP A 183 -10.73 -0.05 7.32
C TRP A 183 -10.73 -0.02 8.85
N GLU A 184 -10.44 1.13 9.44
CA GLU A 184 -10.49 1.31 10.90
C GLU A 184 -11.91 1.08 11.43
N LYS A 185 -12.92 1.64 10.77
CA LYS A 185 -14.32 1.45 11.12
C LYS A 185 -14.73 -0.02 11.03
N PHE A 186 -14.36 -0.69 9.93
CA PHE A 186 -14.64 -2.11 9.74
C PHE A 186 -14.04 -2.97 10.85
N ASN A 187 -12.76 -2.77 11.16
CA ASN A 187 -12.07 -3.52 12.20
C ASN A 187 -12.63 -3.25 13.59
N ASN A 188 -13.01 -2.02 13.90
CA ASN A 188 -13.60 -1.68 15.18
C ASN A 188 -14.98 -2.32 15.35
N GLU A 189 -15.84 -2.30 14.33
CA GLU A 189 -17.14 -2.96 14.36
C GLU A 189 -17.02 -4.48 14.50
N HIS A 190 -16.02 -5.11 13.86
CA HIS A 190 -15.79 -6.54 13.97
C HIS A 190 -15.16 -6.94 15.30
N LYS A 191 -14.24 -6.16 15.87
CA LYS A 191 -13.70 -6.37 17.21
C LYS A 191 -14.79 -6.31 18.27
N VAL A 192 -15.68 -5.33 18.19
CA VAL A 192 -16.81 -5.20 19.12
C VAL A 192 -17.74 -6.42 19.02
N LYS A 193 -18.09 -6.86 17.81
CA LYS A 193 -18.91 -8.08 17.62
C LYS A 193 -18.23 -9.34 18.17
N ALA A 194 -16.93 -9.50 17.93
CA ALA A 194 -16.18 -10.64 18.45
C ALA A 194 -16.09 -10.64 19.98
N GLN A 195 -15.92 -9.48 20.60
CA GLN A 195 -15.92 -9.34 22.06
C GLN A 195 -17.31 -9.63 22.65
N THR A 196 -18.38 -9.14 22.05
CA THR A 196 -19.76 -9.40 22.51
C THR A 196 -20.10 -10.89 22.43
N LEU A 197 -19.62 -11.62 21.40
CA LEU A 197 -19.79 -13.07 21.27
C LEU A 197 -18.97 -13.87 22.28
N LEU A 198 -17.82 -13.32 22.73
CA LEU A 198 -16.98 -13.97 23.73
C LEU A 198 -17.45 -13.72 25.19
N GLU A 199 -18.27 -12.69 25.41
CA GLU A 199 -18.78 -12.31 26.75
C GLU A 199 -20.11 -12.98 27.12
N GLU A 200 -20.80 -13.65 26.20
CA GLU A 200 -22.04 -14.39 26.51
C GLU A 200 -21.74 -15.73 27.18
N LYS A 201 -21.47 -15.66 28.47
CA LYS A 201 -21.39 -16.84 29.33
C LYS A 201 -22.74 -17.16 29.95
N CYS A 202 -22.97 -18.43 30.22
CA CYS A 202 -24.19 -18.90 30.84
C CYS A 202 -24.42 -18.21 32.21
N PRO A 203 -25.58 -17.58 32.44
CA PRO A 203 -25.85 -16.89 33.70
C PRO A 203 -26.02 -17.83 34.88
N GLN A 204 -26.17 -19.14 34.65
CA GLN A 204 -26.33 -20.13 35.71
C GLN A 204 -25.02 -20.85 36.11
N CYS A 205 -24.15 -21.13 35.16
CA CYS A 205 -22.95 -21.92 35.42
C CYS A 205 -21.64 -21.33 34.89
N GLY A 206 -21.70 -20.19 34.16
CA GLY A 206 -20.51 -19.54 33.61
C GLY A 206 -19.84 -20.27 32.42
N ALA A 207 -20.43 -21.37 31.92
CA ALA A 207 -19.94 -22.07 30.73
C ALA A 207 -20.32 -21.36 29.43
N ASP A 208 -19.63 -21.73 28.34
CA ASP A 208 -19.91 -21.13 27.03
C ASP A 208 -21.31 -21.50 26.51
N LEU A 209 -21.94 -20.54 25.83
CA LEU A 209 -23.26 -20.67 25.26
C LEU A 209 -23.15 -21.02 23.76
N LYS A 210 -24.00 -21.95 23.31
CA LYS A 210 -24.10 -22.33 21.88
C LYS A 210 -25.34 -21.69 21.28
N HIS A 211 -25.16 -20.98 20.17
CA HIS A 211 -26.25 -20.35 19.43
C HIS A 211 -26.69 -21.23 18.27
N GLU A 212 -27.94 -21.69 18.30
CA GLU A 212 -28.54 -22.49 17.23
C GLU A 212 -29.96 -22.02 16.95
N MET A 213 -30.25 -21.71 15.68
CA MET A 213 -31.60 -21.37 15.17
C MET A 213 -32.36 -20.31 15.97
N GLY A 214 -31.67 -19.27 16.48
CA GLY A 214 -32.31 -18.21 17.27
C GLY A 214 -32.48 -18.52 18.74
N CYS A 215 -32.01 -19.69 19.20
CA CYS A 215 -31.95 -20.06 20.62
C CYS A 215 -30.51 -20.13 21.09
N VAL A 216 -30.31 -19.79 22.37
CA VAL A 216 -29.01 -19.87 23.04
C VAL A 216 -29.09 -21.00 24.08
N THR A 217 -28.22 -22.00 23.95
CA THR A 217 -28.21 -23.18 24.83
C THR A 217 -26.86 -23.35 25.50
N CYS A 218 -26.84 -23.59 26.79
CA CYS A 218 -25.65 -23.89 27.54
C CYS A 218 -25.32 -25.40 27.50
N ILE A 219 -24.11 -25.75 27.06
CA ILE A 219 -23.65 -27.13 26.98
C ILE A 219 -23.35 -27.70 28.39
N GLY A 220 -23.01 -26.83 29.37
CA GLY A 220 -22.64 -27.28 30.72
C GLY A 220 -23.80 -27.57 31.66
N CYS A 221 -24.88 -26.79 31.63
CA CYS A 221 -26.01 -26.94 32.57
C CYS A 221 -27.38 -27.09 31.90
N GLY A 222 -27.46 -27.07 30.55
CA GLY A 222 -28.73 -27.19 29.84
C GLY A 222 -29.58 -25.91 29.82
N TYR A 223 -29.09 -24.80 30.35
CA TYR A 223 -29.81 -23.52 30.26
C TYR A 223 -30.10 -23.17 28.80
N SER A 224 -31.36 -22.82 28.50
CA SER A 224 -31.77 -22.42 27.15
C SER A 224 -32.64 -21.16 27.21
N LYS A 225 -32.40 -20.23 26.29
CA LYS A 225 -33.15 -19.04 26.07
C LYS A 225 -33.40 -18.85 24.57
N CYS A 226 -34.64 -18.84 24.15
CA CYS A 226 -35.06 -18.47 22.80
C CYS A 226 -35.59 -17.04 22.80
N GLY A 227 -35.20 -16.24 21.81
CA GLY A 227 -35.65 -14.86 21.65
C GLY A 227 -36.86 -14.74 20.74
#